data_4673006c96e59a0a7ad88d8f66c759fe
#
_entry.id   4673006c96e59a0a7ad88d8f66c759fe
#
_cell.length_a   1.000
_cell.length_b   1.000
_cell.length_c   1.000
_cell.angle_alpha   90.00
_cell.angle_beta   90.00
_cell.angle_gamma   90.00
#
_symmetry.space_group_name_H-M   'P 1'
#
loop_
_entity.id
_entity.type
_entity.pdbx_description
1 polymer ?
#
loop_
_entity_poly.entity_id
_entity_poly.type
_entity_poly.pdbx_seq_one_letter_code
_entity_poly.pdbx_strand_id
1 'polypeptide(L)'
;MNASERGEWLGCFLTDVDIRRLEGVSVPVAPERALGLVELLESWRNHVLRIEAEIGLPDSDRTVWGVYDLIAALALRSFVSLGMKKTDSDFLGGFRRALDDVDSRFIQFTEIDESGIVRRLDGDERSNGEWWWNRVPRIGPIRREVERIKSSS
;
A
#
# COMPACT_ATOMS: atom_id res chain seq x y z
N MET A 1 -1.35 9.19 -12.44
CA MET A 1 -1.70 8.08 -13.37
C MET A 1 -3.08 8.30 -13.93
N ASN A 2 -3.23 8.20 -15.23
CA ASN A 2 -4.53 8.35 -15.88
C ASN A 2 -5.24 6.99 -16.04
N ALA A 3 -6.52 7.01 -16.42
CA ALA A 3 -7.32 5.78 -16.54
C ALA A 3 -6.75 4.79 -17.56
N SER A 4 -6.11 5.30 -18.63
CA SER A 4 -5.50 4.46 -19.67
C SER A 4 -4.32 3.65 -19.10
N GLU A 5 -3.45 4.28 -18.32
CA GLU A 5 -2.32 3.61 -17.71
C GLU A 5 -2.75 2.54 -16.69
N ARG A 6 -3.81 2.83 -15.93
CA ARG A 6 -4.39 1.86 -15.00
C ARG A 6 -4.94 0.65 -15.75
N GLY A 7 -5.68 0.92 -16.84
CA GLY A 7 -6.26 -0.14 -17.65
C GLY A 7 -5.20 -1.04 -18.26
N GLU A 8 -4.09 -0.46 -18.72
CA GLU A 8 -2.98 -1.23 -19.28
C GLU A 8 -2.34 -2.14 -18.25
N TRP A 9 -2.05 -1.62 -17.05
CA TRP A 9 -1.43 -2.41 -15.99
C TRP A 9 -2.34 -3.55 -15.53
N LEU A 10 -3.60 -3.24 -15.20
CA LEU A 10 -4.55 -4.25 -14.75
C LEU A 10 -4.80 -5.30 -15.81
N GLY A 11 -4.86 -4.88 -17.08
CA GLY A 11 -5.07 -5.78 -18.21
C GLY A 11 -3.98 -6.82 -18.40
N CYS A 12 -2.80 -6.63 -17.79
CA CYS A 12 -1.75 -7.64 -17.80
C CYS A 12 -2.08 -8.84 -16.90
N PHE A 13 -3.00 -8.66 -15.96
CA PHE A 13 -3.31 -9.67 -14.94
C PHE A 13 -4.76 -10.12 -14.96
N LEU A 14 -5.69 -9.25 -15.32
CA LEU A 14 -7.13 -9.47 -15.22
C LEU A 14 -7.84 -9.22 -16.53
N THR A 15 -8.86 -10.01 -16.81
CA THR A 15 -9.78 -9.78 -17.92
C THR A 15 -10.78 -8.67 -17.52
N ASP A 16 -11.47 -8.08 -18.50
CA ASP A 16 -12.51 -7.08 -18.23
C ASP A 16 -13.63 -7.65 -17.35
N VAL A 17 -13.96 -8.93 -17.55
CA VAL A 17 -14.98 -9.63 -16.74
C VAL A 17 -14.52 -9.72 -15.28
N ASP A 18 -13.27 -10.09 -15.05
CA ASP A 18 -12.70 -10.21 -13.70
C ASP A 18 -12.67 -8.84 -13.01
N ILE A 19 -12.25 -7.80 -13.74
CA ILE A 19 -12.21 -6.44 -13.20
C ILE A 19 -13.61 -6.00 -12.75
N ARG A 20 -14.63 -6.18 -13.57
CA ARG A 20 -16.00 -5.81 -13.23
C ARG A 20 -16.50 -6.57 -12.00
N ARG A 21 -16.18 -7.84 -11.90
CA ARG A 21 -16.58 -8.66 -10.76
C ARG A 21 -15.92 -8.17 -9.47
N LEU A 22 -14.63 -7.89 -9.52
CA LEU A 22 -13.88 -7.43 -8.35
C LEU A 22 -14.21 -5.98 -7.97
N GLU A 23 -14.61 -5.14 -8.93
CA GLU A 23 -15.10 -3.79 -8.64
C GLU A 23 -16.35 -3.82 -7.77
N GLY A 24 -17.14 -4.88 -7.84
CA GLY A 24 -18.32 -5.05 -7.02
C GLY A 24 -18.03 -5.45 -5.57
N VAL A 25 -16.80 -5.82 -5.24
CA VAL A 25 -16.42 -6.13 -3.87
C VAL A 25 -16.18 -4.83 -3.11
N SER A 26 -17.03 -4.54 -2.13
CA SER A 26 -16.99 -3.31 -1.34
C SER A 26 -16.33 -3.55 0.00
N VAL A 27 -15.38 -2.70 0.37
CA VAL A 27 -14.66 -2.80 1.62
C VAL A 27 -14.87 -1.52 2.44
N PRO A 28 -15.42 -1.62 3.66
CA PRO A 28 -15.56 -0.44 4.51
C PRO A 28 -14.20 0.05 4.98
N VAL A 29 -13.90 1.31 4.72
CA VAL A 29 -12.62 1.95 5.09
C VAL A 29 -12.80 3.00 6.19
N ALA A 30 -14.03 3.46 6.42
CA ALA A 30 -14.41 4.39 7.46
C ALA A 30 -15.90 4.17 7.75
N PRO A 31 -16.47 4.72 8.87
CA PRO A 31 -17.86 4.45 9.25
C PRO A 31 -18.90 4.69 8.15
N GLU A 32 -18.70 5.67 7.29
CA GLU A 32 -19.66 6.00 6.23
C GLU A 32 -19.04 5.93 4.84
N ARG A 33 -17.93 5.22 4.70
CA ARG A 33 -17.21 5.16 3.44
C ARG A 33 -16.75 3.74 3.15
N ALA A 34 -16.99 3.30 1.92
CA ALA A 34 -16.48 2.03 1.41
C ALA A 34 -15.80 2.25 0.07
N LEU A 35 -14.79 1.45 -0.22
CA LEU A 35 -14.06 1.48 -1.48
C LEU A 35 -14.12 0.09 -2.12
N GLY A 36 -14.07 0.03 -3.44
CA GLY A 36 -14.02 -1.23 -4.17
C GLY A 36 -12.63 -1.87 -4.08
N LEU A 37 -12.58 -3.19 -4.20
CA LEU A 37 -11.33 -3.92 -4.10
C LEU A 37 -10.32 -3.51 -5.19
N VAL A 38 -10.77 -3.31 -6.43
CA VAL A 38 -9.90 -2.85 -7.51
C VAL A 38 -9.38 -1.44 -7.23
N GLU A 39 -10.23 -0.55 -6.74
CA GLU A 39 -9.83 0.81 -6.38
C GLU A 39 -8.78 0.80 -5.28
N LEU A 40 -8.92 -0.08 -4.29
CA LEU A 40 -7.94 -0.24 -3.21
C LEU A 40 -6.59 -0.70 -3.74
N LEU A 41 -6.58 -1.67 -4.65
CA LEU A 41 -5.35 -2.15 -5.28
C LEU A 41 -4.66 -1.05 -6.06
N GLU A 42 -5.41 -0.29 -6.84
CA GLU A 42 -4.87 0.84 -7.59
C GLU A 42 -4.30 1.92 -6.67
N SER A 43 -4.99 2.21 -5.57
CA SER A 43 -4.52 3.17 -4.57
C SER A 43 -3.23 2.69 -3.90
N TRP A 44 -3.17 1.42 -3.53
CA TRP A 44 -1.94 0.83 -2.98
C TRP A 44 -0.78 0.98 -3.96
N ARG A 45 -1.01 0.63 -5.23
CA ARG A 45 0.01 0.78 -6.28
C ARG A 45 0.48 2.23 -6.42
N ASN A 46 -0.45 3.17 -6.48
CA ASN A 46 -0.12 4.59 -6.64
C ASN A 46 0.72 5.12 -5.48
N HIS A 47 0.39 4.69 -4.25
CA HIS A 47 1.17 5.07 -3.07
C HIS A 47 2.58 4.49 -3.12
N VAL A 48 2.71 3.21 -3.48
CA VAL A 48 4.02 2.55 -3.60
C VAL A 48 4.88 3.24 -4.65
N LEU A 49 4.31 3.55 -5.81
CA LEU A 49 5.04 4.22 -6.89
C LEU A 49 5.50 5.62 -6.48
N ARG A 50 4.67 6.34 -5.74
CA ARG A 50 5.03 7.68 -5.29
C ARG A 50 6.14 7.64 -4.23
N ILE A 51 6.03 6.76 -3.25
CA ILE A 51 7.07 6.62 -2.23
C ILE A 51 8.40 6.25 -2.88
N GLU A 52 8.39 5.31 -3.81
CA GLU A 52 9.58 4.90 -4.55
C GLU A 52 10.19 6.07 -5.33
N ALA A 53 9.36 6.85 -6.00
CA ALA A 53 9.82 7.98 -6.79
C ALA A 53 10.45 9.08 -5.94
N GLU A 54 10.04 9.22 -4.70
CA GLU A 54 10.53 10.26 -3.78
C GLU A 54 11.72 9.83 -2.93
N ILE A 55 12.14 8.59 -3.06
CA ILE A 55 13.17 8.02 -2.18
C ILE A 55 14.52 8.75 -2.26
N GLY A 56 14.82 9.38 -3.39
CA GLY A 56 16.05 10.15 -3.59
C GLY A 56 15.92 11.65 -3.31
N LEU A 57 14.76 12.13 -2.90
CA LEU A 57 14.53 13.56 -2.71
C LEU A 57 14.99 14.04 -1.32
N PRO A 58 15.40 15.31 -1.21
CA PRO A 58 15.81 15.87 0.08
C PRO A 58 14.62 16.25 0.95
N ASP A 59 14.83 16.29 2.26
CA ASP A 59 13.81 16.69 3.25
C ASP A 59 13.34 18.13 3.06
N SER A 60 14.16 18.97 2.44
CA SER A 60 13.83 20.37 2.20
C SER A 60 12.70 20.54 1.19
N ASP A 61 12.41 19.50 0.40
CA ASP A 61 11.27 19.53 -0.50
C ASP A 61 9.99 19.29 0.31
N ARG A 62 9.17 20.33 0.45
CA ARG A 62 7.95 20.29 1.26
C ARG A 62 6.83 19.45 0.64
N THR A 63 7.01 19.01 -0.60
CA THR A 63 6.01 18.20 -1.28
C THR A 63 6.23 16.70 -1.07
N VAL A 64 7.37 16.31 -0.50
CA VAL A 64 7.65 14.90 -0.26
C VAL A 64 6.72 14.34 0.81
N TRP A 65 6.40 13.09 0.65
CA TRP A 65 5.60 12.36 1.64
C TRP A 65 6.43 12.01 2.86
N GLY A 66 5.76 11.98 4.02
CA GLY A 66 6.36 11.61 5.30
C GLY A 66 5.83 10.28 5.80
N VAL A 67 6.16 9.97 7.06
CA VAL A 67 5.81 8.68 7.69
C VAL A 67 4.29 8.45 7.75
N TYR A 68 3.49 9.49 7.91
CA TYR A 68 2.04 9.32 7.96
C TYR A 68 1.45 8.97 6.59
N ASP A 69 2.09 9.38 5.51
CA ASP A 69 1.72 8.94 4.16
C ASP A 69 2.04 7.45 3.97
N LEU A 70 3.15 6.99 4.53
CA LEU A 70 3.47 5.56 4.55
C LEU A 70 2.40 4.79 5.32
N ILE A 71 2.01 5.27 6.50
CA ILE A 71 0.98 4.62 7.32
C ILE A 71 -0.34 4.53 6.55
N ALA A 72 -0.72 5.59 5.83
CA ALA A 72 -1.90 5.59 5.00
C ALA A 72 -1.81 4.51 3.89
N ALA A 73 -0.65 4.39 3.26
CA ALA A 73 -0.42 3.37 2.24
C ALA A 73 -0.55 1.96 2.81
N LEU A 74 0.02 1.73 3.98
CA LEU A 74 -0.04 0.42 4.64
C LEU A 74 -1.47 0.06 5.06
N ALA A 75 -2.25 1.06 5.47
CA ALA A 75 -3.67 0.86 5.76
C ALA A 75 -4.43 0.43 4.50
N LEU A 76 -4.14 1.03 3.35
CA LEU A 76 -4.73 0.60 2.08
C LEU A 76 -4.40 -0.86 1.79
N ARG A 77 -3.15 -1.26 2.02
CA ARG A 77 -2.76 -2.67 1.84
C ARG A 77 -3.55 -3.61 2.74
N SER A 78 -3.80 -3.21 3.98
CA SER A 78 -4.62 -3.98 4.92
C SER A 78 -6.06 -4.11 4.42
N PHE A 79 -6.63 -3.04 3.86
CA PHE A 79 -7.97 -3.09 3.28
C PHE A 79 -8.03 -3.99 2.05
N VAL A 80 -6.98 -4.02 1.23
CA VAL A 80 -6.88 -4.98 0.11
C VAL A 80 -6.98 -6.41 0.64
N SER A 81 -6.24 -6.71 1.69
CA SER A 81 -6.26 -8.04 2.31
C SER A 81 -7.66 -8.40 2.84
N LEU A 82 -8.32 -7.43 3.47
CA LEU A 82 -9.68 -7.61 3.98
C LEU A 82 -10.67 -7.91 2.83
N GLY A 83 -10.57 -7.17 1.73
CA GLY A 83 -11.42 -7.38 0.56
C GLY A 83 -11.20 -8.75 -0.09
N MET A 84 -9.96 -9.22 -0.10
CA MET A 84 -9.65 -10.57 -0.62
C MET A 84 -10.31 -11.66 0.22
N LYS A 85 -10.37 -11.49 1.52
CA LYS A 85 -11.02 -12.45 2.42
C LYS A 85 -12.53 -12.55 2.18
N LYS A 86 -13.13 -11.50 1.64
CA LYS A 86 -14.56 -11.45 1.31
C LYS A 86 -14.87 -12.03 -0.07
N THR A 87 -13.86 -12.36 -0.85
CA THR A 87 -13.99 -12.78 -2.24
C THR A 87 -13.68 -14.27 -2.36
N ASP A 88 -14.44 -14.95 -3.21
CA ASP A 88 -14.16 -16.35 -3.53
C ASP A 88 -12.78 -16.47 -4.16
N SER A 89 -11.97 -17.39 -3.63
CA SER A 89 -10.59 -17.59 -4.09
C SER A 89 -10.49 -17.93 -5.58
N ASP A 90 -11.55 -18.50 -6.17
CA ASP A 90 -11.59 -18.82 -7.60
C ASP A 90 -11.45 -17.59 -8.49
N PHE A 91 -11.78 -16.41 -7.98
CA PHE A 91 -11.71 -15.16 -8.74
C PHE A 91 -10.48 -14.33 -8.44
N LEU A 92 -9.61 -14.81 -7.56
CA LEU A 92 -8.47 -14.03 -7.08
C LEU A 92 -7.13 -14.33 -7.75
N GLY A 93 -7.07 -15.30 -8.67
CA GLY A 93 -5.80 -15.69 -9.29
C GLY A 93 -5.04 -14.54 -9.93
N GLY A 94 -5.67 -13.85 -10.87
CA GLY A 94 -5.06 -12.68 -11.53
C GLY A 94 -4.85 -11.52 -10.58
N PHE A 95 -5.81 -11.31 -9.67
CA PHE A 95 -5.70 -10.26 -8.66
C PHE A 95 -4.45 -10.47 -7.78
N ARG A 96 -4.20 -11.70 -7.34
CA ARG A 96 -3.02 -12.01 -6.53
C ARG A 96 -1.72 -11.73 -7.28
N ARG A 97 -1.67 -12.04 -8.57
CA ARG A 97 -0.49 -11.74 -9.39
C ARG A 97 -0.27 -10.24 -9.50
N ALA A 98 -1.33 -9.45 -9.68
CA ALA A 98 -1.24 -8.00 -9.72
C ALA A 98 -0.78 -7.45 -8.37
N LEU A 99 -1.34 -7.96 -7.28
CA LEU A 99 -0.94 -7.56 -5.93
C LEU A 99 0.52 -7.91 -5.65
N ASP A 100 0.96 -9.10 -6.05
CA ASP A 100 2.36 -9.53 -5.88
C ASP A 100 3.32 -8.63 -6.64
N ASP A 101 2.92 -8.11 -7.79
CA ASP A 101 3.72 -7.15 -8.56
C ASP A 101 3.99 -5.89 -7.74
N VAL A 102 2.96 -5.34 -7.11
CA VAL A 102 3.08 -4.14 -6.26
C VAL A 102 3.84 -4.46 -4.98
N ASP A 103 3.49 -5.54 -4.30
CA ASP A 103 4.14 -5.96 -3.05
C ASP A 103 5.64 -6.17 -3.25
N SER A 104 6.03 -6.84 -4.35
CA SER A 104 7.44 -7.07 -4.67
C SER A 104 8.18 -5.76 -4.87
N ARG A 105 7.55 -4.80 -5.51
CA ARG A 105 8.14 -3.47 -5.71
C ARG A 105 8.37 -2.76 -4.38
N PHE A 106 7.38 -2.82 -3.49
CA PHE A 106 7.49 -2.25 -2.14
C PHE A 106 8.61 -2.91 -1.34
N ILE A 107 8.72 -4.22 -1.41
CA ILE A 107 9.78 -4.98 -0.71
C ILE A 107 11.16 -4.57 -1.22
N GLN A 108 11.32 -4.31 -2.51
CA GLN A 108 12.62 -3.99 -3.11
C GLN A 108 13.26 -2.72 -2.55
N PHE A 109 12.48 -1.69 -2.23
CA PHE A 109 13.05 -0.43 -1.71
C PHE A 109 12.87 -0.25 -0.20
N THR A 110 12.33 -1.24 0.48
CA THR A 110 12.15 -1.22 1.94
C THR A 110 12.96 -2.30 2.61
N GLU A 111 13.04 -2.21 3.93
CA GLU A 111 13.63 -3.24 4.78
C GLU A 111 12.80 -3.39 6.04
N ILE A 112 13.11 -4.38 6.86
CA ILE A 112 12.41 -4.59 8.13
C ILE A 112 12.63 -3.38 9.03
N ASP A 113 11.55 -2.87 9.60
CA ASP A 113 11.59 -1.80 10.60
C ASP A 113 11.83 -2.41 11.97
N GLU A 114 13.09 -2.59 12.31
CA GLU A 114 13.47 -3.18 13.59
C GLU A 114 13.08 -2.32 14.79
N SER A 115 12.93 -1.01 14.58
CA SER A 115 12.51 -0.08 15.64
C SER A 115 11.05 -0.27 16.02
N GLY A 116 10.22 -0.77 15.11
CA GLY A 116 8.78 -0.89 15.31
C GLY A 116 8.04 0.43 15.34
N ILE A 117 8.68 1.53 14.93
CA ILE A 117 8.09 2.87 14.98
C ILE A 117 6.88 2.99 14.07
N VAL A 118 6.98 2.48 12.84
CA VAL A 118 5.87 2.55 11.88
C VAL A 118 4.62 1.90 12.47
N ARG A 119 4.76 0.70 13.00
CA ARG A 119 3.65 -0.04 13.61
C ARG A 119 3.10 0.69 14.83
N ARG A 120 3.97 1.23 15.68
CA ARG A 120 3.53 1.96 16.88
C ARG A 120 2.78 3.25 16.55
N LEU A 121 3.17 3.94 15.48
CA LEU A 121 2.48 5.15 15.05
C LEU A 121 1.05 4.87 14.58
N ASP A 122 0.78 3.67 14.11
CA ASP A 122 -0.59 3.25 13.78
C ASP A 122 -1.38 2.77 15.01
N GLY A 123 -0.71 2.62 16.17
CA GLY A 123 -1.35 2.16 17.39
C GLY A 123 -1.38 0.65 17.55
N ASP A 124 -0.67 -0.09 16.72
CA ASP A 124 -0.59 -1.56 16.71
C ASP A 124 -1.90 -2.29 16.42
N GLU A 125 -3.00 -1.57 16.21
CA GLU A 125 -4.32 -2.19 16.05
C GLU A 125 -4.49 -3.00 14.77
N ARG A 126 -3.85 -2.56 13.69
CA ARG A 126 -3.98 -3.17 12.36
C ARG A 126 -2.88 -4.16 12.03
N SER A 127 -1.86 -4.22 12.87
CA SER A 127 -0.62 -4.91 12.51
C SER A 127 -0.65 -6.42 12.68
N ASN A 128 -1.64 -7.00 13.27
CA ASN A 128 -1.89 -8.44 13.53
C ASN A 128 -1.06 -9.46 12.72
N GLY A 129 0.27 -9.30 12.69
CA GLY A 129 1.15 -10.18 11.93
C GLY A 129 1.21 -9.88 10.43
N GLU A 130 0.60 -8.81 9.97
CA GLU A 130 0.66 -8.40 8.57
C GLU A 130 2.06 -7.85 8.27
N TRP A 131 2.77 -8.48 7.33
CA TRP A 131 4.19 -8.22 7.09
C TRP A 131 4.49 -6.77 6.68
N TRP A 132 3.58 -6.09 5.99
CA TRP A 132 3.83 -4.73 5.47
C TRP A 132 3.95 -3.69 6.58
N TRP A 133 3.34 -3.91 7.74
CA TRP A 133 3.46 -3.01 8.88
C TRP A 133 4.85 -3.02 9.53
N ASN A 134 5.69 -3.97 9.18
CA ASN A 134 7.05 -4.12 9.71
C ASN A 134 8.12 -3.66 8.72
N ARG A 135 7.75 -2.82 7.75
CA ARG A 135 8.70 -2.39 6.73
C ARG A 135 8.79 -0.86 6.66
N VAL A 136 9.97 -0.38 6.30
CA VAL A 136 10.28 1.05 6.17
C VAL A 136 11.22 1.23 4.97
N PRO A 137 11.12 2.34 4.20
CA PRO A 137 12.08 2.61 3.14
C PRO A 137 13.51 2.58 3.67
N ARG A 138 14.43 2.06 2.88
CA ARG A 138 15.85 1.96 3.28
C ARG A 138 16.54 3.30 3.38
N ILE A 139 16.13 4.23 2.54
CA ILE A 139 16.67 5.59 2.46
C ILE A 139 15.52 6.55 2.18
N GLY A 140 15.80 7.83 2.17
CA GLY A 140 14.86 8.85 1.72
C GLY A 140 14.14 9.59 2.84
N PRO A 141 13.21 10.48 2.48
CA PRO A 141 12.55 11.38 3.45
C PRO A 141 11.82 10.64 4.58
N ILE A 142 11.08 9.58 4.24
CA ILE A 142 10.34 8.80 5.25
C ILE A 142 11.32 8.15 6.22
N ARG A 143 12.39 7.54 5.71
CA ARG A 143 13.41 6.91 6.57
C ARG A 143 14.03 7.91 7.51
N ARG A 144 14.40 9.08 7.01
CA ARG A 144 14.98 10.13 7.84
C ARG A 144 14.03 10.60 8.93
N GLU A 145 12.74 10.71 8.63
CA GLU A 145 11.73 11.07 9.61
C GLU A 145 11.60 9.99 10.70
N VAL A 146 11.57 8.72 10.32
CA VAL A 146 11.54 7.60 11.27
C VAL A 146 12.77 7.64 12.18
N GLU A 147 13.95 7.90 11.63
CA GLU A 147 15.18 8.02 12.43
C GLU A 147 15.12 9.19 13.41
N ARG A 148 14.53 10.33 13.01
CA ARG A 148 14.32 11.47 13.92
C ARG A 148 13.38 11.11 15.07
N ILE A 149 12.29 10.43 14.77
CA ILE A 149 11.33 9.98 15.79
C ILE A 149 12.02 9.02 16.78
N LYS A 150 12.79 8.09 16.26
CA LYS A 150 13.55 7.12 17.05
C LYS A 150 14.52 7.82 18.00
N SER A 151 15.20 8.87 17.54
CA SER A 151 16.16 9.63 18.34
C SER A 151 15.49 10.47 19.43
N SER A 152 14.21 10.79 19.27
CA SER A 152 13.45 11.62 20.22
C SER A 152 12.77 10.81 21.32
N SER A 153 12.79 9.50 21.23
CA SER A 153 12.08 8.62 22.19
C SER A 153 13.02 7.98 23.22
#